data_32fd6efcc174e2b494deab17fd27e038
#
_entry.id   32fd6efcc174e2b494deab17fd27e038
#
_cell.length_a   1.000
_cell.length_b   1.000
_cell.length_c   1.000
_cell.angle_alpha   90.00
_cell.angle_beta   90.00
_cell.angle_gamma   90.00
#
_symmetry.space_group_name_H-M   'P 1'
#
loop_
_entity.id
_entity.type
_entity.pdbx_description
1 polymer ?
#
loop_
_entity_poly.entity_id
_entity_poly.type
_entity_poly.pdbx_seq_one_letter_code
_entity_poly.pdbx_strand_id
1 'polypeptide(L)'
;ANIEMRIPESVMLIKKWECTVVSNRNISTFLKEFVVKLPEGENLKFKSGGYIQIDVPALDVDFKDMIIDEKYKGDWEKMKMFDLKMHNPEPTYRAYSMANSPAEGNIIMLNIRIATPPFDRAAGAFAPVNPGICSSFIFSRKPGDKVTISGPYGEFFLRETNNEMMFIGGGAGMAPMRSHIFNLFHTMHTDRKVTFWYGARALQEAPYVDEFNKIQEENPNFHWTLALDRPDPVADAAGVAY
;
A
#
# COMPACT_ATOMS: atom_id res chain seq x y z
N ALA A 1 -37.64 -29.18 -15.58
CA ALA A 1 -37.55 -27.90 -16.29
C ALA A 1 -36.13 -27.35 -16.09
N ASN A 2 -35.34 -27.25 -17.16
CA ASN A 2 -34.06 -26.57 -17.13
C ASN A 2 -34.33 -25.07 -17.21
N ILE A 3 -33.97 -24.32 -16.18
CA ILE A 3 -34.02 -22.84 -16.21
C ILE A 3 -32.69 -22.38 -16.80
N GLU A 4 -32.70 -21.95 -18.06
CA GLU A 4 -31.58 -21.21 -18.63
C GLU A 4 -31.66 -19.77 -18.14
N MET A 5 -30.70 -19.37 -17.28
CA MET A 5 -30.54 -18.01 -16.86
C MET A 5 -29.57 -17.33 -17.84
N ARG A 6 -30.06 -16.46 -18.69
CA ARG A 6 -29.21 -15.61 -19.54
C ARG A 6 -28.82 -14.37 -18.77
N ILE A 7 -27.59 -14.33 -18.26
CA ILE A 7 -27.02 -13.13 -17.66
C ILE A 7 -26.50 -12.26 -18.83
N PRO A 8 -26.93 -10.99 -18.95
CA PRO A 8 -26.41 -10.08 -19.96
C PRO A 8 -24.87 -10.00 -19.87
N GLU A 9 -24.20 -9.98 -21.01
CA GLU A 9 -22.74 -9.92 -21.12
C GLU A 9 -22.17 -8.71 -20.36
N SER A 10 -22.89 -7.57 -20.36
CA SER A 10 -22.57 -6.36 -19.60
C SER A 10 -22.54 -6.52 -18.07
N VAL A 11 -23.20 -7.55 -17.53
CA VAL A 11 -23.20 -7.87 -16.08
C VAL A 11 -22.04 -8.80 -15.74
N MET A 12 -21.49 -9.51 -16.73
CA MET A 12 -20.37 -10.43 -16.54
C MET A 12 -19.01 -9.78 -16.75
N LEU A 13 -18.96 -8.58 -17.34
CA LEU A 13 -17.73 -7.84 -17.57
C LEU A 13 -17.29 -7.14 -16.29
N ILE A 14 -16.10 -7.49 -15.80
CA ILE A 14 -15.44 -6.76 -14.72
C ILE A 14 -15.15 -5.34 -15.22
N LYS A 15 -15.73 -4.34 -14.54
CA LYS A 15 -15.48 -2.93 -14.88
C LYS A 15 -14.03 -2.59 -14.58
N LYS A 16 -13.37 -2.01 -15.57
CA LYS A 16 -12.00 -1.49 -15.46
C LYS A 16 -11.99 0.01 -15.69
N TRP A 17 -11.15 0.73 -14.97
CA TRP A 17 -10.94 2.17 -15.14
C TRP A 17 -9.49 2.44 -15.50
N GLU A 18 -9.28 3.30 -16.47
CA GLU A 18 -7.99 3.91 -16.72
C GLU A 18 -7.81 5.11 -15.77
N CYS A 19 -7.09 4.88 -14.69
CA CYS A 19 -6.84 5.87 -13.64
C CYS A 19 -5.58 6.68 -13.93
N THR A 20 -5.54 7.92 -13.43
CA THR A 20 -4.37 8.79 -13.57
C THR A 20 -3.58 8.82 -12.27
N VAL A 21 -2.28 8.60 -12.34
CA VAL A 21 -1.37 8.71 -11.21
C VAL A 21 -1.32 10.17 -10.72
N VAL A 22 -1.62 10.37 -9.43
CA VAL A 22 -1.57 11.68 -8.75
C VAL A 22 -0.22 11.86 -8.08
N SER A 23 0.22 10.84 -7.34
CA SER A 23 1.50 10.85 -6.63
C SER A 23 2.05 9.43 -6.46
N ASN A 24 3.36 9.32 -6.32
CA ASN A 24 4.07 8.07 -6.12
C ASN A 24 5.33 8.34 -5.29
N ARG A 25 5.17 8.58 -3.99
CA ARG A 25 6.22 8.99 -3.06
C ARG A 25 6.67 7.86 -2.16
N ASN A 26 7.92 7.87 -1.74
CA ASN A 26 8.39 6.96 -0.72
C ASN A 26 7.78 7.30 0.65
N ILE A 27 7.31 6.30 1.37
CA ILE A 27 6.88 6.39 2.77
C ILE A 27 7.79 5.55 3.69
N SER A 28 8.65 4.74 3.10
CA SER A 28 9.83 4.13 3.71
C SER A 28 10.84 3.80 2.62
N THR A 29 11.98 3.22 2.99
CA THR A 29 13.04 2.90 2.03
C THR A 29 12.53 2.04 0.86
N PHE A 30 11.67 1.07 1.12
CA PHE A 30 11.18 0.09 0.14
C PHE A 30 9.66 0.14 -0.06
N LEU A 31 9.00 1.16 0.47
CA LEU A 31 7.55 1.31 0.42
C LEU A 31 7.17 2.64 -0.21
N LYS A 32 6.28 2.60 -1.20
CA LYS A 32 5.68 3.81 -1.77
C LYS A 32 4.20 3.91 -1.45
N GLU A 33 3.75 5.12 -1.20
CA GLU A 33 2.36 5.52 -1.26
C GLU A 33 2.05 5.90 -2.70
N PHE A 34 1.23 5.12 -3.33
CA PHE A 34 0.81 5.28 -4.72
C PHE A 34 -0.64 5.73 -4.76
N VAL A 35 -0.88 6.92 -5.28
CA VAL A 35 -2.21 7.52 -5.33
C VAL A 35 -2.62 7.73 -6.77
N VAL A 36 -3.81 7.24 -7.10
CA VAL A 36 -4.43 7.47 -8.41
C VAL A 36 -5.82 8.05 -8.24
N LYS A 37 -6.29 8.79 -9.25
CA LYS A 37 -7.67 9.25 -9.35
C LYS A 37 -8.40 8.52 -10.48
N LEU A 38 -9.67 8.26 -10.26
CA LEU A 38 -10.56 7.69 -11.27
C LEU A 38 -10.83 8.71 -12.40
N PRO A 39 -11.28 8.25 -13.57
CA PRO A 39 -11.80 9.14 -14.61
C PRO A 39 -12.93 10.03 -14.11
N GLU A 40 -13.14 11.16 -14.76
CA GLU A 40 -14.23 12.08 -14.44
C GLU A 40 -15.60 11.37 -14.53
N GLY A 41 -16.45 11.63 -13.54
CA GLY A 41 -17.78 11.01 -13.44
C GLY A 41 -17.78 9.58 -12.88
N GLU A 42 -16.62 8.95 -12.72
CA GLU A 42 -16.52 7.62 -12.14
C GLU A 42 -16.27 7.69 -10.62
N ASN A 43 -16.78 6.68 -9.90
CA ASN A 43 -16.59 6.56 -8.45
C ASN A 43 -16.44 5.09 -8.06
N LEU A 44 -15.45 4.78 -7.23
CA LEU A 44 -15.26 3.48 -6.61
C LEU A 44 -15.82 3.50 -5.20
N LYS A 45 -17.04 2.95 -5.02
CA LYS A 45 -17.60 2.74 -3.68
C LYS A 45 -17.01 1.48 -3.07
N PHE A 46 -16.35 1.60 -1.93
CA PHE A 46 -15.72 0.49 -1.22
C PHE A 46 -15.88 0.61 0.29
N LYS A 47 -15.59 -0.48 1.00
CA LYS A 47 -15.44 -0.52 2.46
C LYS A 47 -13.96 -0.66 2.81
N SER A 48 -13.51 -0.05 3.91
CA SER A 48 -12.15 -0.25 4.44
C SER A 48 -11.83 -1.74 4.59
N GLY A 49 -10.63 -2.12 4.19
CA GLY A 49 -10.21 -3.53 4.10
C GLY A 49 -10.39 -4.15 2.71
N GLY A 50 -11.11 -3.47 1.81
CA GLY A 50 -11.20 -3.88 0.41
C GLY A 50 -9.89 -3.70 -0.36
N TYR A 51 -9.77 -4.41 -1.48
CA TYR A 51 -8.62 -4.32 -2.38
C TYR A 51 -9.04 -4.06 -3.83
N ILE A 52 -8.10 -3.65 -4.64
CA ILE A 52 -8.24 -3.50 -6.10
C ILE A 52 -7.26 -4.43 -6.80
N GLN A 53 -7.47 -4.63 -8.11
CA GLN A 53 -6.49 -5.23 -8.99
C GLN A 53 -5.92 -4.18 -9.93
N ILE A 54 -4.62 -4.24 -10.15
CA ILE A 54 -3.88 -3.43 -11.13
C ILE A 54 -3.44 -4.34 -12.28
N ASP A 55 -3.77 -3.95 -13.50
CA ASP A 55 -3.25 -4.58 -14.71
C ASP A 55 -1.84 -4.05 -15.01
N VAL A 56 -0.95 -4.94 -15.38
CA VAL A 56 0.42 -4.64 -15.78
C VAL A 56 0.60 -5.10 -17.22
N PRO A 57 0.90 -4.19 -18.16
CA PRO A 57 1.16 -4.57 -19.55
C PRO A 57 2.49 -5.32 -19.68
N ALA A 58 2.74 -5.91 -20.85
CA ALA A 58 4.06 -6.36 -21.22
C ALA A 58 5.00 -5.14 -21.32
N LEU A 59 6.06 -5.11 -20.53
CA LEU A 59 7.07 -4.03 -20.51
C LEU A 59 8.33 -4.44 -19.77
N ASP A 60 9.38 -3.70 -20.00
CA ASP A 60 10.61 -3.73 -19.21
C ASP A 60 10.72 -2.49 -18.34
N VAL A 61 11.26 -2.64 -17.14
CA VAL A 61 11.51 -1.53 -16.21
C VAL A 61 12.98 -1.56 -15.78
N ASP A 62 13.68 -0.46 -15.98
CA ASP A 62 15.02 -0.24 -15.45
C ASP A 62 14.88 0.54 -14.12
N PHE A 63 15.41 -0.01 -13.02
CA PHE A 63 15.28 0.63 -11.71
C PHE A 63 16.01 1.97 -11.62
N LYS A 64 17.02 2.22 -12.48
CA LYS A 64 17.69 3.52 -12.55
C LYS A 64 16.76 4.67 -12.94
N ASP A 65 15.63 4.37 -13.62
CA ASP A 65 14.66 5.37 -14.06
C ASP A 65 13.59 5.65 -13.01
N MET A 66 13.58 4.91 -11.88
CA MET A 66 12.67 5.13 -10.77
C MET A 66 13.03 6.38 -9.99
N ILE A 67 12.01 7.19 -9.65
CA ILE A 67 12.17 8.34 -8.77
C ILE A 67 12.10 7.83 -7.33
N ILE A 68 13.19 7.97 -6.60
CA ILE A 68 13.29 7.63 -5.17
C ILE A 68 13.55 8.92 -4.41
N ASP A 69 12.79 9.14 -3.33
CA ASP A 69 12.91 10.35 -2.51
C ASP A 69 14.33 10.41 -1.90
N GLU A 70 14.90 11.62 -1.87
CA GLU A 70 16.31 11.85 -1.51
C GLU A 70 16.68 11.21 -0.16
N LYS A 71 15.76 11.23 0.80
CA LYS A 71 15.94 10.61 2.13
C LYS A 71 16.33 9.13 2.06
N TYR A 72 15.87 8.40 1.05
CA TYR A 72 16.05 6.94 0.93
C TYR A 72 17.04 6.53 -0.16
N LYS A 73 17.51 7.48 -0.96
CA LYS A 73 18.33 7.23 -2.15
C LYS A 73 19.66 6.57 -1.81
N GLY A 74 20.30 7.02 -0.72
CA GLY A 74 21.57 6.43 -0.27
C GLY A 74 21.47 4.96 0.10
N ASP A 75 20.35 4.52 0.70
CA ASP A 75 20.11 3.09 0.97
C ASP A 75 19.92 2.28 -0.32
N TRP A 76 19.23 2.85 -1.31
CA TRP A 76 19.07 2.25 -2.63
C TRP A 76 20.39 2.10 -3.38
N GLU A 77 21.27 3.11 -3.33
CA GLU A 77 22.61 3.08 -3.90
C GLU A 77 23.50 2.03 -3.23
N LYS A 78 23.52 2.03 -1.89
CA LYS A 78 24.29 1.08 -1.09
C LYS A 78 23.91 -0.38 -1.37
N MET A 79 22.62 -0.65 -1.58
CA MET A 79 22.11 -1.97 -1.91
C MET A 79 22.14 -2.29 -3.40
N LYS A 80 22.65 -1.39 -4.24
CA LYS A 80 22.69 -1.55 -5.70
C LYS A 80 21.31 -1.80 -6.32
N MET A 81 20.28 -1.20 -5.74
CA MET A 81 18.90 -1.36 -6.22
C MET A 81 18.74 -0.81 -7.64
N PHE A 82 19.45 0.27 -7.98
CA PHE A 82 19.39 0.90 -9.29
C PHE A 82 20.02 0.06 -10.43
N ASP A 83 20.74 -1.01 -10.10
CA ASP A 83 21.29 -1.94 -11.10
C ASP A 83 20.25 -3.00 -11.53
N LEU A 84 19.13 -3.09 -10.83
CA LEU A 84 18.10 -4.08 -11.14
C LEU A 84 17.29 -3.69 -12.39
N LYS A 85 16.87 -4.72 -13.10
CA LYS A 85 15.96 -4.63 -14.26
C LYS A 85 14.88 -5.66 -14.13
N MET A 86 13.64 -5.26 -14.42
CA MET A 86 12.48 -6.16 -14.44
C MET A 86 12.05 -6.36 -15.88
N HIS A 87 11.85 -7.60 -16.27
CA HIS A 87 11.32 -8.00 -17.57
C HIS A 87 9.94 -8.62 -17.41
N ASN A 88 8.95 -8.12 -18.15
CA ASN A 88 7.61 -8.69 -18.21
C ASN A 88 7.18 -8.92 -19.68
N PRO A 89 7.29 -10.15 -20.19
CA PRO A 89 7.00 -10.44 -21.61
C PRO A 89 5.51 -10.44 -21.96
N GLU A 90 4.63 -10.57 -20.96
CA GLU A 90 3.19 -10.68 -21.20
C GLU A 90 2.36 -9.98 -20.11
N PRO A 91 1.14 -9.52 -20.43
CA PRO A 91 0.29 -8.85 -19.47
C PRO A 91 -0.02 -9.72 -18.25
N THR A 92 -0.07 -9.11 -17.07
CA THR A 92 -0.44 -9.76 -15.82
C THR A 92 -1.20 -8.79 -14.93
N TYR A 93 -1.60 -9.22 -13.74
CA TYR A 93 -2.23 -8.36 -12.74
C TYR A 93 -1.88 -8.79 -11.31
N ARG A 94 -2.07 -7.87 -10.36
CA ARG A 94 -1.93 -8.17 -8.92
C ARG A 94 -2.97 -7.40 -8.12
N ALA A 95 -3.30 -7.98 -6.96
CA ALA A 95 -4.23 -7.41 -5.98
C ALA A 95 -3.47 -6.60 -4.93
N TYR A 96 -4.03 -5.44 -4.55
CA TYR A 96 -3.48 -4.58 -3.51
C TYR A 96 -4.61 -4.00 -2.65
N SER A 97 -4.48 -4.13 -1.32
CA SER A 97 -5.39 -3.50 -0.38
C SER A 97 -5.30 -1.97 -0.48
N MET A 98 -6.44 -1.31 -0.39
CA MET A 98 -6.50 0.15 -0.36
C MET A 98 -6.06 0.67 1.00
N ALA A 99 -5.25 1.73 1.00
CA ALA A 99 -4.75 2.41 2.19
C ALA A 99 -5.59 3.62 2.57
N ASN A 100 -6.30 4.23 1.63
CA ASN A 100 -7.24 5.31 1.93
C ASN A 100 -8.53 4.78 2.57
N SER A 101 -9.12 5.58 3.45
CA SER A 101 -10.50 5.35 3.87
C SER A 101 -11.49 5.83 2.80
N PRO A 102 -12.73 5.31 2.76
CA PRO A 102 -13.71 5.73 1.76
C PRO A 102 -14.02 7.24 1.77
N ALA A 103 -13.80 7.92 2.90
CA ALA A 103 -14.08 9.35 3.06
C ALA A 103 -12.92 10.27 2.58
N GLU A 104 -11.77 9.72 2.20
CA GLU A 104 -10.62 10.52 1.72
C GLU A 104 -10.76 10.99 0.25
N GLY A 105 -11.94 10.86 -0.33
CA GLY A 105 -12.22 11.35 -1.67
C GLY A 105 -12.23 10.25 -2.73
N ASN A 106 -12.41 10.67 -4.00
CA ASN A 106 -12.49 9.76 -5.13
C ASN A 106 -11.11 9.38 -5.66
N ILE A 107 -10.30 8.82 -4.77
CA ILE A 107 -8.95 8.34 -5.03
C ILE A 107 -8.80 6.87 -4.64
N ILE A 108 -7.77 6.25 -5.15
CA ILE A 108 -7.27 4.95 -4.68
C ILE A 108 -5.84 5.17 -4.22
N MET A 109 -5.57 4.88 -2.95
CA MET A 109 -4.25 4.94 -2.35
C MET A 109 -3.79 3.52 -2.02
N LEU A 110 -2.59 3.19 -2.42
CA LEU A 110 -1.95 1.89 -2.15
C LEU A 110 -0.63 2.09 -1.42
N ASN A 111 -0.26 1.13 -0.59
CA ASN A 111 1.08 1.03 -0.03
C ASN A 111 1.80 -0.14 -0.71
N ILE A 112 2.75 0.16 -1.56
CA ILE A 112 3.41 -0.83 -2.41
C ILE A 112 4.85 -1.05 -1.95
N ARG A 113 5.16 -2.28 -1.59
CA ARG A 113 6.55 -2.69 -1.31
C ARG A 113 7.20 -3.18 -2.59
N ILE A 114 8.39 -2.64 -2.91
CA ILE A 114 9.21 -3.17 -4.00
C ILE A 114 9.65 -4.61 -3.66
N ALA A 115 9.37 -5.54 -4.56
CA ALA A 115 9.79 -6.93 -4.43
C ALA A 115 11.10 -7.13 -5.20
N THR A 116 12.20 -7.25 -4.46
CA THR A 116 13.54 -7.49 -5.02
C THR A 116 13.85 -8.98 -5.11
N PRO A 117 14.77 -9.39 -5.97
CA PRO A 117 15.40 -10.69 -5.86
C PRO A 117 16.02 -10.90 -4.46
N PRO A 118 16.23 -12.14 -4.02
CA PRO A 118 17.01 -12.41 -2.82
C PRO A 118 18.40 -11.79 -2.90
N PHE A 119 18.82 -11.13 -1.83
CA PHE A 119 20.15 -10.54 -1.74
C PHE A 119 21.13 -11.55 -1.11
N ASP A 120 22.14 -11.97 -1.85
CA ASP A 120 23.23 -12.78 -1.34
C ASP A 120 24.25 -11.90 -0.64
N ARG A 121 24.31 -11.97 0.69
CA ARG A 121 25.24 -11.18 1.49
C ARG A 121 26.71 -11.58 1.28
N ALA A 122 26.98 -12.84 0.97
CA ALA A 122 28.34 -13.33 0.73
C ALA A 122 28.86 -12.83 -0.62
N ALA A 123 28.02 -12.83 -1.65
CA ALA A 123 28.34 -12.30 -2.96
C ALA A 123 28.22 -10.77 -3.06
N GLY A 124 27.55 -10.11 -2.11
CA GLY A 124 27.28 -8.68 -2.15
C GLY A 124 26.40 -8.26 -3.33
N ALA A 125 25.51 -9.15 -3.80
CA ALA A 125 24.71 -8.98 -5.01
C ALA A 125 23.33 -9.63 -4.88
N PHE A 126 22.38 -9.16 -5.69
CA PHE A 126 21.09 -9.83 -5.84
C PHE A 126 21.23 -11.11 -6.66
N ALA A 127 20.41 -12.12 -6.33
CA ALA A 127 20.29 -13.30 -7.16
C ALA A 127 19.83 -12.95 -8.58
N PRO A 128 20.26 -13.69 -9.62
CA PRO A 128 19.95 -13.40 -11.02
C PRO A 128 18.53 -13.89 -11.37
N VAL A 129 17.54 -13.41 -10.64
CA VAL A 129 16.12 -13.68 -10.89
C VAL A 129 15.37 -12.36 -11.08
N ASN A 130 14.25 -12.41 -11.79
CA ASN A 130 13.47 -11.23 -12.11
C ASN A 130 12.89 -10.59 -10.83
N PRO A 131 12.96 -9.26 -10.65
CA PRO A 131 12.23 -8.56 -9.60
C PRO A 131 10.73 -8.71 -9.75
N GLY A 132 9.98 -8.35 -8.69
CA GLY A 132 8.52 -8.38 -8.71
C GLY A 132 7.94 -7.51 -9.81
N ILE A 133 7.17 -8.10 -10.72
CA ILE A 133 6.66 -7.43 -11.93
C ILE A 133 5.80 -6.21 -11.58
N CYS A 134 4.72 -6.41 -10.83
CA CYS A 134 3.77 -5.34 -10.56
C CYS A 134 4.34 -4.25 -9.65
N SER A 135 5.12 -4.62 -8.63
CA SER A 135 5.77 -3.63 -7.76
C SER A 135 6.80 -2.78 -8.51
N SER A 136 7.57 -3.37 -9.43
CA SER A 136 8.49 -2.63 -10.29
C SER A 136 7.76 -1.70 -11.25
N PHE A 137 6.66 -2.18 -11.85
CA PHE A 137 5.79 -1.36 -12.69
C PHE A 137 5.28 -0.14 -11.91
N ILE A 138 4.70 -0.33 -10.72
CA ILE A 138 4.16 0.76 -9.91
C ILE A 138 5.28 1.73 -9.49
N PHE A 139 6.42 1.24 -9.04
CA PHE A 139 7.55 2.09 -8.66
C PHE A 139 8.08 2.96 -9.79
N SER A 140 7.91 2.53 -11.05
CA SER A 140 8.29 3.29 -12.24
C SER A 140 7.28 4.34 -12.68
N ARG A 141 6.05 4.33 -12.12
CA ARG A 141 5.00 5.28 -12.52
C ARG A 141 5.24 6.66 -11.95
N LYS A 142 4.89 7.66 -12.73
CA LYS A 142 5.06 9.09 -12.41
C LYS A 142 3.69 9.78 -12.43
N PRO A 143 3.52 10.91 -11.74
CA PRO A 143 2.31 11.73 -11.85
C PRO A 143 1.95 12.00 -13.32
N GLY A 144 0.68 11.79 -13.67
CA GLY A 144 0.16 11.90 -15.03
C GLY A 144 0.13 10.59 -15.81
N ASP A 145 0.89 9.57 -15.41
CA ASP A 145 0.82 8.24 -16.03
C ASP A 145 -0.56 7.60 -15.83
N LYS A 146 -0.88 6.65 -16.70
CA LYS A 146 -2.13 5.89 -16.67
C LYS A 146 -1.88 4.48 -16.13
N VAL A 147 -2.83 3.99 -15.33
CA VAL A 147 -2.88 2.61 -14.85
C VAL A 147 -4.30 2.09 -14.93
N THR A 148 -4.46 0.82 -15.29
CA THR A 148 -5.77 0.17 -15.37
C THR A 148 -6.07 -0.56 -14.08
N ILE A 149 -7.20 -0.24 -13.46
CA ILE A 149 -7.64 -0.76 -12.17
C ILE A 149 -9.04 -1.33 -12.27
N SER A 150 -9.27 -2.41 -11.55
CA SER A 150 -10.60 -3.00 -11.33
C SER A 150 -10.84 -3.25 -9.83
N GLY A 151 -12.11 -3.32 -9.44
CA GLY A 151 -12.53 -3.56 -8.06
C GLY A 151 -13.84 -2.83 -7.70
N PRO A 152 -14.20 -2.73 -6.41
CA PRO A 152 -13.48 -3.29 -5.25
C PRO A 152 -13.72 -4.79 -5.08
N TYR A 153 -12.78 -5.45 -4.40
CA TYR A 153 -12.85 -6.86 -4.00
C TYR A 153 -12.52 -7.02 -2.52
N GLY A 154 -12.71 -8.24 -1.99
CA GLY A 154 -12.26 -8.64 -0.67
C GLY A 154 -13.33 -8.59 0.40
N GLU A 155 -12.98 -9.17 1.56
CA GLU A 155 -13.88 -9.39 2.69
C GLU A 155 -13.21 -9.08 4.05
N PHE A 156 -12.05 -8.41 4.05
CA PHE A 156 -11.34 -8.03 5.27
C PHE A 156 -12.02 -6.85 5.97
N PHE A 157 -13.31 -7.01 6.27
CA PHE A 157 -14.14 -5.98 6.86
C PHE A 157 -14.19 -6.08 8.38
N LEU A 158 -14.52 -4.96 9.02
CA LEU A 158 -14.80 -4.93 10.44
C LEU A 158 -16.00 -5.81 10.78
N ARG A 159 -15.91 -6.52 11.90
CA ARG A 159 -17.07 -7.20 12.47
C ARG A 159 -17.97 -6.17 13.15
N GLU A 160 -19.27 -6.25 12.89
CA GLU A 160 -20.29 -5.39 13.50
C GLU A 160 -20.59 -5.86 14.94
N THR A 161 -19.68 -5.54 15.85
CA THR A 161 -19.76 -5.84 17.29
C THR A 161 -19.31 -4.64 18.09
N ASN A 162 -19.57 -4.63 19.40
CA ASN A 162 -19.07 -3.62 20.34
C ASN A 162 -17.76 -4.06 21.03
N ASN A 163 -17.18 -5.19 20.64
CA ASN A 163 -15.95 -5.69 21.22
C ASN A 163 -14.75 -4.77 20.89
N GLU A 164 -13.74 -4.78 21.74
CA GLU A 164 -12.49 -4.13 21.44
C GLU A 164 -11.85 -4.71 20.16
N MET A 165 -11.03 -3.90 19.49
CA MET A 165 -10.33 -4.26 18.26
C MET A 165 -8.84 -4.17 18.47
N MET A 166 -8.12 -5.16 17.94
CA MET A 166 -6.67 -5.14 17.85
C MET A 166 -6.27 -5.29 16.38
N PHE A 167 -5.50 -4.31 15.90
CA PHE A 167 -4.87 -4.35 14.58
C PHE A 167 -3.39 -4.66 14.73
N ILE A 168 -2.86 -5.52 13.88
CA ILE A 168 -1.44 -5.87 13.84
C ILE A 168 -1.00 -5.80 12.38
N GLY A 169 0.02 -4.99 12.11
CA GLY A 169 0.54 -4.77 10.77
C GLY A 169 2.04 -4.62 10.72
N GLY A 170 2.59 -4.70 9.50
CA GLY A 170 4.01 -4.47 9.22
C GLY A 170 4.23 -4.34 7.71
N GLY A 171 5.20 -3.53 7.28
CA GLY A 171 5.47 -3.28 5.88
C GLY A 171 4.23 -2.82 5.12
N ALA A 172 3.96 -3.40 3.95
CA ALA A 172 2.79 -3.08 3.12
C ALA A 172 1.44 -3.47 3.77
N GLY A 173 1.45 -4.27 4.84
CA GLY A 173 0.27 -4.54 5.66
C GLY A 173 -0.29 -3.29 6.35
N MET A 174 0.43 -2.16 6.32
CA MET A 174 -0.08 -0.85 6.70
C MET A 174 -1.34 -0.46 5.92
N ALA A 175 -1.45 -0.79 4.66
CA ALA A 175 -2.55 -0.32 3.80
C ALA A 175 -3.94 -0.57 4.40
N PRO A 176 -4.39 -1.82 4.66
CA PRO A 176 -5.72 -2.03 5.22
C PRO A 176 -5.83 -1.50 6.66
N MET A 177 -4.76 -1.48 7.45
CA MET A 177 -4.77 -0.96 8.82
C MET A 177 -5.03 0.55 8.81
N ARG A 178 -4.32 1.31 7.97
CA ARG A 178 -4.57 2.74 7.80
C ARG A 178 -6.01 3.01 7.37
N SER A 179 -6.50 2.28 6.37
CA SER A 179 -7.87 2.44 5.89
C SER A 179 -8.91 2.23 7.00
N HIS A 180 -8.78 1.16 7.78
CA HIS A 180 -9.67 0.86 8.89
C HIS A 180 -9.60 1.91 10.01
N ILE A 181 -8.40 2.25 10.47
CA ILE A 181 -8.20 3.16 11.60
C ILE A 181 -8.69 4.56 11.25
N PHE A 182 -8.35 5.06 10.06
CA PHE A 182 -8.82 6.38 9.62
C PHE A 182 -10.35 6.42 9.47
N ASN A 183 -10.97 5.37 8.95
CA ASN A 183 -12.43 5.28 8.86
C ASN A 183 -13.08 5.23 10.24
N LEU A 184 -12.52 4.45 11.17
CA LEU A 184 -13.05 4.32 12.55
C LEU A 184 -13.07 5.65 13.30
N PHE A 185 -11.98 6.44 13.20
CA PHE A 185 -11.82 7.65 14.01
C PHE A 185 -12.25 8.93 13.28
N HIS A 186 -11.98 9.06 11.98
CA HIS A 186 -12.32 10.27 11.23
C HIS A 186 -13.76 10.29 10.69
N THR A 187 -14.36 9.11 10.46
CA THR A 187 -15.71 9.01 9.85
C THR A 187 -16.73 8.42 10.81
N MET A 188 -16.44 7.28 11.40
CA MET A 188 -17.39 6.57 12.27
C MET A 188 -17.41 7.12 13.70
N HIS A 189 -16.35 7.82 14.13
CA HIS A 189 -16.18 8.31 15.51
C HIS A 189 -16.49 7.24 16.56
N THR A 190 -15.82 6.08 16.38
CA THR A 190 -16.09 4.89 17.21
C THR A 190 -15.74 5.09 18.67
N ASP A 191 -16.58 4.59 19.58
CA ASP A 191 -16.29 4.51 21.04
C ASP A 191 -15.62 3.19 21.41
N ARG A 192 -15.46 2.25 20.46
CA ARG A 192 -14.79 0.97 20.73
C ARG A 192 -13.33 1.21 21.07
N LYS A 193 -12.81 0.43 22.02
CA LYS A 193 -11.39 0.42 22.30
C LYS A 193 -10.63 -0.19 21.11
N VAL A 194 -9.64 0.52 20.62
CA VAL A 194 -8.83 0.13 19.45
C VAL A 194 -7.36 0.18 19.82
N THR A 195 -6.66 -0.92 19.60
CA THR A 195 -5.20 -0.99 19.70
C THR A 195 -4.59 -1.32 18.35
N PHE A 196 -3.46 -0.69 18.02
CA PHE A 196 -2.73 -0.93 16.80
C PHE A 196 -1.25 -1.20 17.08
N TRP A 197 -0.75 -2.34 16.65
CA TRP A 197 0.66 -2.71 16.69
C TRP A 197 1.25 -2.69 15.29
N TYR A 198 2.30 -1.90 15.10
CA TYR A 198 3.00 -1.87 13.82
C TYR A 198 4.47 -2.24 13.99
N GLY A 199 4.90 -3.28 13.27
CA GLY A 199 6.27 -3.76 13.26
C GLY A 199 7.10 -3.13 12.15
N ALA A 200 8.26 -2.58 12.49
CA ALA A 200 9.24 -2.02 11.55
C ALA A 200 10.68 -2.34 11.96
N ARG A 201 11.63 -2.16 11.05
CA ARG A 201 13.06 -2.35 11.36
C ARG A 201 13.69 -1.15 12.03
N ALA A 202 13.19 0.03 11.75
CA ALA A 202 13.65 1.32 12.25
C ALA A 202 12.51 2.34 12.14
N LEU A 203 12.62 3.47 12.84
CA LEU A 203 11.66 4.57 12.74
C LEU A 203 11.51 5.06 11.28
N GLN A 204 12.60 5.11 10.52
CA GLN A 204 12.58 5.47 9.10
C GLN A 204 11.64 4.59 8.25
N GLU A 205 11.42 3.35 8.68
CA GLU A 205 10.58 2.37 7.99
C GLU A 205 9.11 2.35 8.46
N ALA A 206 8.76 3.22 9.43
CA ALA A 206 7.40 3.35 9.96
C ALA A 206 6.66 4.51 9.27
N PRO A 207 5.70 4.24 8.37
CA PRO A 207 4.91 5.28 7.74
C PRO A 207 3.79 5.78 8.66
N TYR A 208 3.35 7.03 8.45
CA TYR A 208 2.18 7.63 9.09
C TYR A 208 2.25 7.78 10.62
N VAL A 209 3.46 7.85 11.18
CA VAL A 209 3.66 8.00 12.65
C VAL A 209 2.94 9.22 13.19
N ASP A 210 3.07 10.36 12.52
CA ASP A 210 2.46 11.62 12.97
C ASP A 210 0.93 11.55 12.95
N GLU A 211 0.36 10.93 11.92
CA GLU A 211 -1.09 10.76 11.79
C GLU A 211 -1.65 9.84 12.89
N PHE A 212 -0.99 8.73 13.19
CA PHE A 212 -1.42 7.84 14.28
C PHE A 212 -1.23 8.48 15.66
N ASN A 213 -0.16 9.23 15.87
CA ASN A 213 0.04 10.01 17.10
C ASN A 213 -1.11 11.01 17.29
N LYS A 214 -1.47 11.72 16.24
CA LYS A 214 -2.59 12.67 16.29
C LYS A 214 -3.93 11.98 16.60
N ILE A 215 -4.24 10.85 15.97
CA ILE A 215 -5.46 10.10 16.30
C ILE A 215 -5.45 9.68 17.78
N GLN A 216 -4.30 9.23 18.30
CA GLN A 216 -4.16 8.82 19.70
C GLN A 216 -4.34 10.00 20.67
N GLU A 217 -3.80 11.19 20.34
CA GLU A 217 -3.98 12.40 21.15
C GLU A 217 -5.44 12.87 21.19
N GLU A 218 -6.16 12.73 20.08
CA GLU A 218 -7.54 13.18 19.95
C GLU A 218 -8.57 12.16 20.47
N ASN A 219 -8.18 10.87 20.61
CA ASN A 219 -9.12 9.78 20.93
C ASN A 219 -8.58 8.89 22.07
N PRO A 220 -9.09 9.02 23.30
CA PRO A 220 -8.62 8.25 24.46
C PRO A 220 -8.85 6.73 24.35
N ASN A 221 -9.71 6.31 23.45
CA ASN A 221 -10.00 4.90 23.16
C ASN A 221 -9.10 4.30 22.07
N PHE A 222 -8.16 5.08 21.49
CA PHE A 222 -7.16 4.61 20.55
C PHE A 222 -5.77 4.60 21.16
N HIS A 223 -5.07 3.48 21.04
CA HIS A 223 -3.67 3.38 21.41
C HIS A 223 -2.91 2.62 20.32
N TRP A 224 -1.78 3.17 19.88
CA TRP A 224 -0.91 2.47 18.94
C TRP A 224 0.51 2.32 19.50
N THR A 225 1.19 1.27 19.07
CA THR A 225 2.54 0.94 19.47
C THR A 225 3.37 0.63 18.24
N LEU A 226 4.50 1.31 18.12
CA LEU A 226 5.55 0.95 17.18
C LEU A 226 6.42 -0.15 17.82
N ALA A 227 6.62 -1.26 17.10
CA ALA A 227 7.53 -2.32 17.55
C ALA A 227 8.72 -2.40 16.59
N LEU A 228 9.93 -2.18 17.09
CA LEU A 228 11.16 -2.26 16.30
C LEU A 228 11.88 -3.58 16.56
N ASP A 229 12.55 -4.13 15.53
CA ASP A 229 13.29 -5.40 15.65
C ASP A 229 14.61 -5.26 16.42
N ARG A 230 15.07 -4.02 16.66
CA ARG A 230 16.29 -3.67 17.39
C ARG A 230 16.25 -2.23 17.87
N PRO A 231 17.08 -1.86 18.86
CA PRO A 231 17.23 -0.47 19.28
C PRO A 231 17.54 0.47 18.10
N ASP A 232 16.88 1.60 18.08
CA ASP A 232 17.05 2.61 17.01
C ASP A 232 17.48 3.96 17.62
N PRO A 233 18.77 4.35 17.48
CA PRO A 233 19.26 5.62 18.01
C PRO A 233 18.51 6.84 17.49
N VAL A 234 17.92 6.75 16.28
CA VAL A 234 17.12 7.85 15.70
C VAL A 234 15.78 7.98 16.42
N ALA A 235 15.13 6.84 16.72
CA ALA A 235 13.90 6.83 17.52
C ALA A 235 14.16 7.33 18.95
N ASP A 236 15.26 6.87 19.58
CA ASP A 236 15.67 7.31 20.92
C ASP A 236 15.89 8.83 20.97
N ALA A 237 16.64 9.38 20.00
CA ALA A 237 16.90 10.82 19.91
C ALA A 237 15.64 11.65 19.64
N ALA A 238 14.66 11.08 18.94
CA ALA A 238 13.37 11.70 18.65
C ALA A 238 12.36 11.53 19.81
N GLY A 239 12.69 10.77 20.86
CA GLY A 239 11.78 10.48 21.97
C GLY A 239 10.58 9.62 21.57
N VAL A 240 10.70 8.85 20.49
CA VAL A 240 9.66 7.92 20.04
C VAL A 240 9.74 6.64 20.83
N ALA A 241 8.63 6.28 21.50
CA ALA A 241 8.52 4.99 22.19
C ALA A 241 8.29 3.84 21.19
N TYR A 242 8.94 2.68 21.43
CA TYR A 242 8.82 1.47 20.63
C TYR A 242 9.06 0.20 21.45
#